data_1e8277b3db0c7924cdbfe2c970310fba
#
_entry.id   1e8277b3db0c7924cdbfe2c970310fba
#
_cell.length_a   1.000
_cell.length_b   1.000
_cell.length_c   1.000
_cell.angle_alpha   90.00
_cell.angle_beta   90.00
_cell.angle_gamma   90.00
#
_symmetry.space_group_name_H-M   'P 1'
#
loop_
_entity.id
_entity.type
_entity.pdbx_description
1 polymer ?
#
loop_
_entity_poly.entity_id
_entity_poly.type
_entity_poly.pdbx_seq_one_letter_code
_entity_poly.pdbx_strand_id
1 'polypeptide(L)'
;MYENTKRGPEYSIVVLCYGSGDLIPEFVEATIDVLLKNQILDYQLVLVGNYLENQTDQTAEIVKELEKGNPRIRSIAKKKDGMMGWDMRTGLAAATGKYISVIDGDGQMPIEDLVKVYRKIKNENYDLVKTVRTTREDGIWRTVISSVFNMLFRLLFPAVRSKDINSKPKILTRTDYQRLDLKSNDWFIDAEIMIQAGSLEFKVAEVPTYFNAPTRNSGSFITFFTILEFVKNLIRFRSTEFWKKRR
;
A
#
# COMPACT_ATOMS: atom_id res chain seq x y z
N MET A 1 -36.36 10.72 15.40
CA MET A 1 -35.62 11.14 14.18
C MET A 1 -34.19 10.69 14.36
N TYR A 2 -33.82 9.51 13.85
CA TYR A 2 -32.43 9.06 13.90
C TYR A 2 -31.71 9.70 12.72
N GLU A 3 -30.79 10.61 13.01
CA GLU A 3 -29.82 11.10 12.04
C GLU A 3 -28.99 9.89 11.54
N ASN A 4 -29.33 9.45 10.35
CA ASN A 4 -28.59 8.42 9.63
C ASN A 4 -27.34 9.06 9.02
N THR A 5 -26.39 9.46 9.87
CA THR A 5 -25.05 9.80 9.42
C THR A 5 -24.48 8.52 8.81
N LYS A 6 -24.34 8.47 7.49
CA LYS A 6 -23.71 7.37 6.75
C LYS A 6 -22.25 7.23 7.23
N ARG A 7 -22.09 6.51 8.33
CA ARG A 7 -20.77 6.17 8.87
C ARG A 7 -20.15 5.22 7.85
N GLY A 8 -19.01 5.59 7.30
CA GLY A 8 -18.26 4.68 6.41
C GLY A 8 -17.92 3.38 7.13
N PRO A 9 -17.47 2.34 6.41
CA PRO A 9 -17.13 1.05 6.99
C PRO A 9 -16.01 1.19 8.02
N GLU A 10 -15.88 0.22 8.91
CA GLU A 10 -14.80 0.24 9.88
C GLU A 10 -13.43 0.06 9.20
N TYR A 11 -13.33 -0.80 8.18
CA TYR A 11 -12.07 -1.14 7.53
C TYR A 11 -12.16 -1.04 6.01
N SER A 12 -11.33 -0.22 5.38
CA SER A 12 -11.12 -0.19 3.93
C SER A 12 -9.78 -0.82 3.57
N ILE A 13 -9.80 -1.70 2.59
CA ILE A 13 -8.62 -2.37 2.05
C ILE A 13 -8.46 -1.94 0.59
N VAL A 14 -7.40 -1.21 0.31
CA VAL A 14 -7.00 -0.85 -1.05
C VAL A 14 -6.11 -1.95 -1.61
N VAL A 15 -6.55 -2.58 -2.69
CA VAL A 15 -5.81 -3.62 -3.40
C VAL A 15 -5.27 -3.05 -4.69
N LEU A 16 -3.95 -3.05 -4.87
CA LEU A 16 -3.29 -2.60 -6.08
C LEU A 16 -3.25 -3.76 -7.09
N CYS A 17 -4.12 -3.71 -8.09
CA CYS A 17 -4.41 -4.83 -9.00
C CYS A 17 -3.67 -4.76 -10.34
N TYR A 18 -2.91 -3.70 -10.62
CA TYR A 18 -2.27 -3.49 -11.93
C TYR A 18 -1.47 -4.71 -12.41
N GLY A 19 -1.80 -5.19 -13.60
CA GLY A 19 -1.12 -6.34 -14.20
C GLY A 19 -1.41 -7.70 -13.56
N SER A 20 -2.36 -7.78 -12.61
CA SER A 20 -2.68 -9.03 -11.91
C SER A 20 -3.77 -9.87 -12.63
N GLY A 21 -4.59 -9.24 -13.49
CA GLY A 21 -5.55 -9.92 -14.36
C GLY A 21 -6.38 -11.00 -13.65
N ASP A 22 -6.32 -12.23 -14.16
CA ASP A 22 -7.10 -13.38 -13.67
C ASP A 22 -6.79 -13.82 -12.23
N LEU A 23 -5.72 -13.31 -11.60
CA LEU A 23 -5.41 -13.61 -10.19
C LEU A 23 -6.33 -12.84 -9.23
N ILE A 24 -6.94 -11.74 -9.67
CA ILE A 24 -7.71 -10.85 -8.81
C ILE A 24 -8.97 -11.47 -8.22
N PRO A 25 -9.81 -12.22 -8.97
CA PRO A 25 -10.99 -12.85 -8.39
C PRO A 25 -10.65 -13.78 -7.22
N GLU A 26 -9.67 -14.65 -7.38
CA GLU A 26 -9.20 -15.57 -6.33
C GLU A 26 -8.64 -14.81 -5.12
N PHE A 27 -7.81 -13.77 -5.36
CA PHE A 27 -7.26 -12.93 -4.31
C PHE A 27 -8.36 -12.21 -3.51
N VAL A 28 -9.38 -11.69 -4.19
CA VAL A 28 -10.53 -11.01 -3.56
C VAL A 28 -11.34 -11.99 -2.73
N GLU A 29 -11.66 -13.18 -3.25
CA GLU A 29 -12.38 -14.22 -2.54
C GLU A 29 -11.62 -14.66 -1.29
N ALA A 30 -10.33 -14.97 -1.41
CA ALA A 30 -9.47 -15.31 -0.28
C ALA A 30 -9.38 -14.18 0.76
N THR A 31 -9.35 -12.92 0.31
CA THR A 31 -9.35 -11.76 1.21
C THR A 31 -10.66 -11.71 2.00
N ILE A 32 -11.80 -11.86 1.34
CA ILE A 32 -13.12 -11.87 2.00
C ILE A 32 -13.19 -13.01 3.01
N ASP A 33 -12.77 -14.19 2.63
CA ASP A 33 -12.78 -15.37 3.51
C ASP A 33 -11.94 -15.15 4.77
N VAL A 34 -10.75 -14.60 4.65
CA VAL A 34 -9.87 -14.29 5.78
C VAL A 34 -10.51 -13.25 6.70
N LEU A 35 -11.16 -12.22 6.15
CA LEU A 35 -11.88 -11.21 6.95
C LEU A 35 -13.04 -11.83 7.72
N LEU A 36 -13.89 -12.63 7.06
CA LEU A 36 -15.05 -13.29 7.66
C LEU A 36 -14.64 -14.28 8.76
N LYS A 37 -13.65 -15.13 8.50
CA LYS A 37 -13.09 -16.07 9.49
C LYS A 37 -12.56 -15.36 10.74
N ASN A 38 -12.11 -14.11 10.60
CA ASN A 38 -11.60 -13.29 11.70
C ASN A 38 -12.63 -12.31 12.28
N GLN A 39 -13.93 -12.46 11.91
CA GLN A 39 -15.06 -11.64 12.38
C GLN A 39 -14.93 -10.15 12.04
N ILE A 40 -14.24 -9.81 10.95
CA ILE A 40 -14.17 -8.47 10.41
C ILE A 40 -15.28 -8.32 9.37
N LEU A 41 -16.48 -7.92 9.81
CA LEU A 41 -17.70 -7.93 8.99
C LEU A 41 -18.01 -6.57 8.33
N ASP A 42 -17.53 -5.48 8.92
CA ASP A 42 -17.75 -4.11 8.42
C ASP A 42 -16.51 -3.63 7.65
N TYR A 43 -16.45 -4.02 6.38
CA TYR A 43 -15.32 -3.72 5.48
C TYR A 43 -15.74 -3.25 4.11
N GLN A 44 -14.82 -2.60 3.42
CA GLN A 44 -14.84 -2.22 2.02
C GLN A 44 -13.55 -2.68 1.34
N LEU A 45 -13.65 -3.26 0.15
CA LEU A 45 -12.51 -3.48 -0.75
C LEU A 45 -12.50 -2.40 -1.83
N VAL A 46 -11.37 -1.73 -2.02
CA VAL A 46 -11.14 -0.76 -3.10
C VAL A 46 -10.14 -1.39 -4.07
N LEU A 47 -10.62 -1.91 -5.19
CA LEU A 47 -9.80 -2.58 -6.19
C LEU A 47 -9.30 -1.55 -7.22
N VAL A 48 -7.99 -1.36 -7.29
CA VAL A 48 -7.36 -0.39 -8.19
C VAL A 48 -6.79 -1.11 -9.41
N GLY A 49 -7.58 -1.21 -10.47
CA GLY A 49 -7.22 -1.79 -11.77
C GLY A 49 -6.98 -0.70 -12.83
N ASN A 50 -6.16 0.31 -12.51
CA ASN A 50 -5.80 1.35 -13.47
C ASN A 50 -4.97 0.76 -14.63
N TYR A 51 -5.11 1.32 -15.84
CA TYR A 51 -4.56 0.75 -17.06
C TYR A 51 -3.72 1.75 -17.86
N LEU A 52 -2.78 1.25 -18.63
CA LEU A 52 -2.08 2.01 -19.67
C LEU A 52 -2.79 1.82 -21.01
N GLU A 53 -2.86 2.86 -21.83
CA GLU A 53 -3.36 2.73 -23.21
C GLU A 53 -2.54 1.70 -24.00
N ASN A 54 -3.21 0.93 -24.84
CA ASN A 54 -2.61 -0.10 -25.72
C ASN A 54 -2.04 -1.34 -25.02
N GLN A 55 -2.47 -1.64 -23.78
CA GLN A 55 -2.16 -2.92 -23.13
C GLN A 55 -3.35 -3.87 -23.24
N THR A 56 -3.05 -5.17 -23.35
CA THR A 56 -4.03 -6.26 -23.38
C THR A 56 -4.42 -6.75 -21.97
N ASP A 57 -4.09 -5.98 -20.94
CA ASP A 57 -4.40 -6.32 -19.56
C ASP A 57 -5.88 -6.10 -19.27
N GLN A 58 -6.58 -7.16 -18.88
CA GLN A 58 -8.02 -7.16 -18.60
C GLN A 58 -8.34 -6.80 -17.14
N THR A 59 -7.36 -6.39 -16.36
CA THR A 59 -7.54 -6.07 -14.92
C THR A 59 -8.64 -5.02 -14.71
N ALA A 60 -8.71 -4.01 -15.57
CA ALA A 60 -9.70 -2.93 -15.47
C ALA A 60 -11.15 -3.44 -15.62
N GLU A 61 -11.38 -4.38 -16.52
CA GLU A 61 -12.69 -5.02 -16.75
C GLU A 61 -13.03 -5.94 -15.58
N ILE A 62 -12.09 -6.76 -15.12
CA ILE A 62 -12.26 -7.70 -14.02
C ILE A 62 -12.67 -6.98 -12.72
N VAL A 63 -12.00 -5.89 -12.35
CA VAL A 63 -12.35 -5.17 -11.11
C VAL A 63 -13.73 -4.53 -11.20
N LYS A 64 -14.19 -4.09 -12.38
CA LYS A 64 -15.53 -3.56 -12.59
C LYS A 64 -16.61 -4.66 -12.46
N GLU A 65 -16.35 -5.86 -12.97
CA GLU A 65 -17.26 -6.98 -12.82
C GLU A 65 -17.39 -7.42 -11.36
N LEU A 66 -16.29 -7.46 -10.61
CA LEU A 66 -16.31 -7.77 -9.18
C LEU A 66 -17.12 -6.74 -8.37
N GLU A 67 -17.05 -5.44 -8.72
CA GLU A 67 -17.88 -4.40 -8.09
C GLU A 67 -19.36 -4.62 -8.33
N LYS A 68 -19.77 -5.01 -9.55
CA LYS A 68 -21.20 -5.31 -9.85
C LYS A 68 -21.74 -6.47 -9.01
N GLY A 69 -20.90 -7.45 -8.73
CA GLY A 69 -21.27 -8.65 -7.98
C GLY A 69 -21.29 -8.48 -6.46
N ASN A 70 -20.67 -7.43 -5.91
CA ASN A 70 -20.55 -7.28 -4.46
C ASN A 70 -20.57 -5.80 -4.03
N PRO A 71 -21.59 -5.34 -3.28
CA PRO A 71 -21.74 -3.94 -2.87
C PRO A 71 -20.66 -3.44 -1.90
N ARG A 72 -19.84 -4.33 -1.33
CA ARG A 72 -18.68 -3.97 -0.50
C ARG A 72 -17.42 -3.72 -1.31
N ILE A 73 -17.47 -3.98 -2.62
CA ILE A 73 -16.36 -3.73 -3.54
C ILE A 73 -16.59 -2.41 -4.25
N ARG A 74 -15.54 -1.61 -4.36
CA ARG A 74 -15.46 -0.42 -5.19
C ARG A 74 -14.29 -0.55 -6.15
N SER A 75 -14.53 -0.42 -7.44
CA SER A 75 -13.47 -0.44 -8.44
C SER A 75 -12.99 0.97 -8.80
N ILE A 76 -11.70 1.08 -9.06
CA ILE A 76 -11.06 2.23 -9.67
C ILE A 76 -10.32 1.74 -10.91
N ALA A 77 -10.83 2.10 -12.07
CA ALA A 77 -10.26 1.72 -13.36
C ALA A 77 -10.11 2.96 -14.23
N LYS A 78 -9.01 3.64 -14.08
CA LYS A 78 -8.67 4.88 -14.80
C LYS A 78 -7.42 4.69 -15.65
N LYS A 79 -7.27 5.50 -16.69
CA LYS A 79 -5.99 5.63 -17.38
C LYS A 79 -4.93 6.09 -16.38
N LYS A 80 -3.78 5.44 -16.37
CA LYS A 80 -2.68 5.79 -15.46
C LYS A 80 -2.02 7.11 -15.87
N ASP A 81 -1.73 7.92 -14.85
CA ASP A 81 -0.89 9.12 -14.95
C ASP A 81 0.28 8.96 -13.97
N GLY A 82 0.96 7.83 -14.06
CA GLY A 82 2.07 7.44 -13.20
C GLY A 82 2.16 5.93 -13.01
N MET A 83 2.91 5.54 -11.98
CA MET A 83 3.18 4.15 -11.62
C MET A 83 2.37 3.73 -10.37
N MET A 84 2.96 2.93 -9.50
CA MET A 84 2.31 2.44 -8.28
C MET A 84 1.80 3.58 -7.37
N GLY A 85 2.50 4.71 -7.32
CA GLY A 85 2.08 5.87 -6.52
C GLY A 85 0.76 6.45 -6.98
N TRP A 86 0.54 6.56 -8.30
CA TRP A 86 -0.75 6.95 -8.86
C TRP A 86 -1.88 6.00 -8.45
N ASP A 87 -1.64 4.70 -8.57
CA ASP A 87 -2.61 3.67 -8.19
C ASP A 87 -2.94 3.75 -6.70
N MET A 88 -1.92 3.82 -5.85
CA MET A 88 -2.09 3.90 -4.40
C MET A 88 -2.85 5.17 -3.98
N ARG A 89 -2.50 6.33 -4.53
CA ARG A 89 -3.19 7.59 -4.22
C ARG A 89 -4.65 7.57 -4.65
N THR A 90 -4.96 7.05 -5.84
CA THR A 90 -6.34 6.96 -6.32
C THR A 90 -7.17 6.00 -5.48
N GLY A 91 -6.59 4.88 -5.04
CA GLY A 91 -7.23 3.92 -4.15
C GLY A 91 -7.46 4.47 -2.76
N LEU A 92 -6.44 5.05 -2.14
CA LEU A 92 -6.52 5.65 -0.80
C LEU A 92 -7.57 6.79 -0.75
N ALA A 93 -7.65 7.61 -1.79
CA ALA A 93 -8.67 8.67 -1.89
C ALA A 93 -10.10 8.12 -2.00
N ALA A 94 -10.29 6.93 -2.53
CA ALA A 94 -11.59 6.27 -2.66
C ALA A 94 -12.01 5.46 -1.42
N ALA A 95 -11.06 5.15 -0.55
CA ALA A 95 -11.31 4.43 0.69
C ALA A 95 -12.10 5.31 1.68
N THR A 96 -13.14 4.75 2.30
CA THR A 96 -14.05 5.49 3.19
C THR A 96 -14.04 5.00 4.64
N GLY A 97 -13.30 3.94 4.94
CA GLY A 97 -13.24 3.31 6.25
C GLY A 97 -12.52 4.12 7.32
N LYS A 98 -12.78 3.80 8.58
CA LYS A 98 -12.07 4.35 9.74
C LYS A 98 -10.59 3.98 9.72
N TYR A 99 -10.29 2.73 9.37
CA TYR A 99 -8.94 2.23 9.12
C TYR A 99 -8.77 1.98 7.64
N ILE A 100 -7.63 2.34 7.07
CA ILE A 100 -7.36 2.21 5.64
C ILE A 100 -6.03 1.49 5.46
N SER A 101 -6.06 0.31 4.85
CA SER A 101 -4.85 -0.41 4.46
C SER A 101 -4.64 -0.43 2.96
N VAL A 102 -3.40 -0.69 2.56
CA VAL A 102 -3.02 -0.94 1.18
C VAL A 102 -2.18 -2.20 1.08
N ILE A 103 -2.49 -3.04 0.09
CA ILE A 103 -1.79 -4.29 -0.23
C ILE A 103 -1.66 -4.46 -1.74
N ASP A 104 -0.59 -5.14 -2.20
CA ASP A 104 -0.45 -5.52 -3.61
C ASP A 104 -1.31 -6.78 -3.88
N GLY A 105 -2.03 -6.80 -5.02
CA GLY A 105 -2.90 -7.91 -5.42
C GLY A 105 -2.17 -9.00 -6.21
N ASP A 106 -0.84 -9.11 -6.07
CA ASP A 106 0.00 -10.07 -6.78
C ASP A 106 0.23 -11.40 -6.01
N GLY A 107 -0.34 -11.51 -4.80
CA GLY A 107 -0.24 -12.70 -3.95
C GLY A 107 1.11 -12.91 -3.27
N GLN A 108 2.07 -12.01 -3.43
CA GLN A 108 3.39 -12.15 -2.79
C GLN A 108 3.37 -11.91 -1.27
N MET A 109 2.40 -11.13 -0.78
CA MET A 109 2.19 -10.90 0.65
C MET A 109 1.07 -11.77 1.19
N PRO A 110 1.23 -12.39 2.39
CA PRO A 110 0.15 -13.15 3.02
C PRO A 110 -1.07 -12.26 3.30
N ILE A 111 -2.23 -12.73 2.88
CA ILE A 111 -3.52 -12.01 3.08
C ILE A 111 -3.83 -11.88 4.58
N GLU A 112 -3.42 -12.84 5.39
CA GLU A 112 -3.56 -12.86 6.86
C GLU A 112 -2.89 -11.66 7.54
N ASP A 113 -1.92 -11.05 6.89
CA ASP A 113 -1.24 -9.87 7.41
C ASP A 113 -2.17 -8.64 7.46
N LEU A 114 -3.21 -8.60 6.62
CA LEU A 114 -4.28 -7.59 6.72
C LEU A 114 -4.95 -7.63 8.09
N VAL A 115 -5.22 -8.82 8.61
CA VAL A 115 -5.81 -9.02 9.94
C VAL A 115 -4.84 -8.65 11.06
N LYS A 116 -3.56 -9.02 10.91
CA LYS A 116 -2.53 -8.73 11.91
C LYS A 116 -2.33 -7.22 12.08
N VAL A 117 -2.16 -6.48 10.96
CA VAL A 117 -1.98 -5.02 11.02
C VAL A 117 -3.25 -4.31 11.50
N TYR A 118 -4.44 -4.79 11.09
CA TYR A 118 -5.71 -4.23 11.55
C TYR A 118 -5.92 -4.39 13.04
N ARG A 119 -5.71 -5.59 13.59
CA ARG A 119 -5.82 -5.84 15.04
C ARG A 119 -4.83 -5.00 15.83
N LYS A 120 -3.61 -4.87 15.32
CA LYS A 120 -2.57 -4.11 16.00
C LYS A 120 -2.90 -2.62 16.06
N ILE A 121 -3.29 -1.99 14.95
CA ILE A 121 -3.65 -0.57 14.97
C ILE A 121 -4.93 -0.28 15.76
N LYS A 122 -5.90 -1.21 15.74
CA LYS A 122 -7.17 -1.07 16.46
C LYS A 122 -6.98 -1.15 17.98
N ASN A 123 -6.08 -1.99 18.46
CA ASN A 123 -5.96 -2.34 19.87
C ASN A 123 -4.81 -1.60 20.60
N GLU A 124 -3.83 -1.05 19.87
CA GLU A 124 -2.56 -0.59 20.46
C GLU A 124 -2.23 0.88 20.14
N ASN A 125 -3.18 1.73 19.83
CA ASN A 125 -3.00 3.19 19.64
C ASN A 125 -1.76 3.59 18.81
N TYR A 126 -1.57 2.99 17.63
CA TYR A 126 -0.61 3.38 16.61
C TYR A 126 -1.27 4.25 15.54
N ASP A 127 -0.51 5.16 14.95
CA ASP A 127 -0.96 6.00 13.84
C ASP A 127 -0.76 5.29 12.50
N LEU A 128 0.31 4.47 12.40
CA LEU A 128 0.62 3.63 11.25
C LEU A 128 1.13 2.26 11.72
N VAL A 129 0.58 1.19 11.14
CA VAL A 129 1.12 -0.16 11.29
C VAL A 129 1.44 -0.72 9.91
N LYS A 130 2.55 -1.41 9.78
CA LYS A 130 2.97 -2.04 8.52
C LYS A 130 3.67 -3.36 8.78
N THR A 131 3.87 -4.13 7.72
CA THR A 131 4.70 -5.32 7.81
C THR A 131 6.19 -5.00 7.69
N VAL A 132 7.03 -5.95 8.09
CA VAL A 132 8.47 -5.98 7.85
C VAL A 132 8.84 -7.38 7.37
N ARG A 133 9.46 -7.47 6.20
CA ARG A 133 9.87 -8.75 5.60
C ARG A 133 11.06 -9.32 6.36
N THR A 134 10.87 -10.44 7.04
CA THR A 134 11.92 -11.16 7.76
C THR A 134 12.54 -12.25 6.90
N THR A 135 11.77 -12.82 5.97
CA THR A 135 12.21 -13.84 5.01
C THR A 135 11.73 -13.45 3.62
N ARG A 136 12.56 -13.69 2.60
CA ARG A 136 12.29 -13.32 1.22
C ARG A 136 12.70 -14.46 0.29
N GLU A 137 11.80 -14.81 -0.63
CA GLU A 137 12.02 -15.83 -1.67
C GLU A 137 12.26 -15.23 -3.06
N ASP A 138 12.39 -13.89 -3.15
CA ASP A 138 12.54 -13.16 -4.42
C ASP A 138 14.00 -12.94 -4.86
N GLY A 139 14.94 -13.61 -4.19
CA GLY A 139 16.33 -13.69 -4.57
C GLY A 139 17.30 -12.75 -3.81
N ILE A 140 18.56 -13.20 -3.74
CA ILE A 140 19.64 -12.54 -2.95
C ILE A 140 19.91 -11.13 -3.44
N TRP A 141 19.95 -10.89 -4.75
CA TRP A 141 20.25 -9.57 -5.30
C TRP A 141 19.19 -8.52 -4.91
N ARG A 142 17.91 -8.89 -4.90
CA ARG A 142 16.82 -8.01 -4.43
C ARG A 142 16.96 -7.70 -2.94
N THR A 143 17.39 -8.66 -2.15
CA THR A 143 17.67 -8.48 -0.72
C THR A 143 18.80 -7.50 -0.51
N VAL A 144 19.90 -7.60 -1.24
CA VAL A 144 21.05 -6.68 -1.16
C VAL A 144 20.64 -5.27 -1.55
N ILE A 145 20.00 -5.11 -2.72
CA ILE A 145 19.53 -3.79 -3.21
C ILE A 145 18.59 -3.13 -2.17
N SER A 146 17.63 -3.90 -1.66
CA SER A 146 16.70 -3.42 -0.64
C SER A 146 17.40 -3.02 0.66
N SER A 147 18.41 -3.78 1.09
CA SER A 147 19.18 -3.48 2.30
C SER A 147 19.99 -2.20 2.17
N VAL A 148 20.68 -2.01 1.03
CA VAL A 148 21.40 -0.79 0.70
C VAL A 148 20.44 0.41 0.66
N PHE A 149 19.29 0.26 0.01
CA PHE A 149 18.26 1.30 -0.04
C PHE A 149 17.77 1.67 1.36
N ASN A 150 17.39 0.70 2.19
CA ASN A 150 16.93 0.95 3.55
C ASN A 150 18.01 1.57 4.43
N MET A 151 19.30 1.25 4.21
CA MET A 151 20.42 1.87 4.91
C MET A 151 20.56 3.34 4.52
N LEU A 152 20.61 3.65 3.22
CA LEU A 152 20.67 5.03 2.72
C LEU A 152 19.47 5.86 3.18
N PHE A 153 18.28 5.26 3.14
CA PHE A 153 17.05 5.90 3.60
C PHE A 153 17.14 6.31 5.08
N ARG A 154 17.61 5.43 5.95
CA ARG A 154 17.77 5.72 7.39
C ARG A 154 18.83 6.80 7.65
N LEU A 155 19.90 6.83 6.87
CA LEU A 155 20.91 7.89 6.96
C LEU A 155 20.35 9.26 6.59
N LEU A 156 19.53 9.32 5.54
CA LEU A 156 18.92 10.55 5.06
C LEU A 156 17.73 11.01 5.90
N PHE A 157 16.96 10.08 6.46
CA PHE A 157 15.73 10.33 7.22
C PHE A 157 15.75 9.64 8.59
N PRO A 158 16.58 10.11 9.54
CA PRO A 158 16.76 9.44 10.84
C PRO A 158 15.48 9.44 11.71
N ALA A 159 14.51 10.31 11.44
CA ALA A 159 13.22 10.30 12.10
C ALA A 159 12.37 9.07 11.73
N VAL A 160 12.67 8.40 10.60
CA VAL A 160 11.94 7.21 10.15
C VAL A 160 12.52 5.95 10.79
N ARG A 161 11.81 5.43 11.78
CA ARG A 161 12.19 4.20 12.48
C ARG A 161 11.56 2.97 11.83
N SER A 162 11.93 2.65 10.59
CA SER A 162 11.45 1.47 9.87
C SER A 162 12.62 0.63 9.34
N LYS A 163 12.46 -0.70 9.41
CA LYS A 163 13.47 -1.66 8.91
C LYS A 163 13.27 -1.96 7.42
N ASP A 164 12.04 -1.85 6.91
CA ASP A 164 11.68 -2.16 5.54
C ASP A 164 10.62 -1.17 5.01
N ILE A 165 11.08 -0.16 4.28
CA ILE A 165 10.25 0.97 3.84
C ILE A 165 9.10 0.55 2.93
N ASN A 166 9.35 -0.39 2.02
CA ASN A 166 8.42 -0.73 0.93
C ASN A 166 7.48 -1.91 1.26
N SER A 167 7.59 -2.51 2.45
CA SER A 167 6.72 -3.64 2.81
C SER A 167 5.27 -3.22 3.00
N LYS A 168 4.36 -4.06 2.56
CA LYS A 168 2.90 -3.97 2.70
C LYS A 168 2.37 -5.28 3.31
N PRO A 169 1.14 -5.33 3.88
CA PRO A 169 0.22 -4.21 3.99
C PRO A 169 0.71 -3.11 4.95
N LYS A 170 0.33 -1.87 4.60
CA LYS A 170 0.39 -0.71 5.49
C LYS A 170 -1.02 -0.29 5.85
N ILE A 171 -1.26 0.09 7.09
CA ILE A 171 -2.56 0.56 7.58
C ILE A 171 -2.39 1.84 8.39
N LEU A 172 -3.30 2.79 8.19
CA LEU A 172 -3.41 4.04 8.93
C LEU A 172 -4.84 4.22 9.42
N THR A 173 -5.04 5.06 10.44
CA THR A 173 -6.37 5.60 10.67
C THR A 173 -6.71 6.58 9.54
N ARG A 174 -8.02 6.79 9.28
CA ARG A 174 -8.44 7.83 8.32
C ARG A 174 -7.93 9.21 8.71
N THR A 175 -7.95 9.53 10.00
CA THR A 175 -7.47 10.82 10.52
C THR A 175 -5.99 11.01 10.20
N ASP A 176 -5.18 9.99 10.40
CA ASP A 176 -3.74 10.08 10.11
C ASP A 176 -3.44 10.09 8.61
N TYR A 177 -4.19 9.31 7.81
CA TYR A 177 -4.11 9.41 6.36
C TYR A 177 -4.39 10.84 5.86
N GLN A 178 -5.39 11.52 6.42
CA GLN A 178 -5.75 12.90 6.04
C GLN A 178 -4.68 13.94 6.40
N ARG A 179 -3.74 13.62 7.29
CA ARG A 179 -2.59 14.48 7.62
C ARG A 179 -1.45 14.35 6.60
N LEU A 180 -1.48 13.31 5.76
CA LEU A 180 -0.47 13.09 4.73
C LEU A 180 -0.81 13.94 3.48
N ASP A 181 0.21 14.58 2.90
CA ASP A 181 0.14 15.32 1.63
C ASP A 181 0.91 14.53 0.54
N LEU A 182 0.35 13.37 0.14
CA LEU A 182 1.00 12.45 -0.80
C LEU A 182 0.98 13.01 -2.22
N LYS A 183 2.15 13.06 -2.87
CA LYS A 183 2.35 13.64 -4.22
C LYS A 183 3.01 12.69 -5.21
N SER A 184 3.75 11.68 -4.73
CA SER A 184 4.45 10.74 -5.60
C SER A 184 3.47 9.94 -6.45
N ASN A 185 3.63 9.99 -7.75
CA ASN A 185 2.92 9.16 -8.72
C ASN A 185 3.75 7.95 -9.15
N ASP A 186 5.01 7.91 -8.75
CA ASP A 186 6.01 6.90 -9.09
C ASP A 186 6.14 5.80 -8.00
N TRP A 187 7.21 5.03 -8.05
CA TRP A 187 7.51 3.97 -7.09
C TRP A 187 7.92 4.47 -5.69
N PHE A 188 8.14 5.78 -5.53
CA PHE A 188 8.61 6.40 -4.28
C PHE A 188 7.52 6.58 -3.23
N ILE A 189 6.25 6.33 -3.54
CA ILE A 189 5.09 6.56 -2.66
C ILE A 189 5.22 5.91 -1.29
N ASP A 190 5.76 4.68 -1.20
CA ASP A 190 5.96 3.99 0.07
C ASP A 190 6.97 4.73 0.95
N ALA A 191 8.06 5.24 0.33
CA ALA A 191 9.05 6.05 1.00
C ALA A 191 8.47 7.41 1.43
N GLU A 192 7.67 8.04 0.58
CA GLU A 192 7.00 9.30 0.90
C GLU A 192 6.08 9.17 2.13
N ILE A 193 5.27 8.11 2.20
CA ILE A 193 4.43 7.82 3.37
C ILE A 193 5.30 7.75 4.64
N MET A 194 6.40 7.02 4.59
CA MET A 194 7.28 6.85 5.75
C MET A 194 8.02 8.12 6.15
N ILE A 195 8.44 8.95 5.18
CA ILE A 195 9.06 10.26 5.44
C ILE A 195 8.06 11.19 6.13
N GLN A 196 6.84 11.28 5.59
CA GLN A 196 5.80 12.13 6.17
C GLN A 196 5.37 11.62 7.55
N ALA A 197 5.23 10.30 7.74
CA ALA A 197 4.96 9.71 9.05
C ALA A 197 6.05 10.08 10.08
N GLY A 198 7.33 10.03 9.69
CA GLY A 198 8.43 10.45 10.55
C GLY A 198 8.40 11.96 10.87
N SER A 199 8.08 12.81 9.88
CA SER A 199 7.99 14.27 10.05
C SER A 199 6.78 14.69 10.92
N LEU A 200 5.71 13.92 10.88
CA LEU A 200 4.49 14.10 11.68
C LEU A 200 4.55 13.39 13.03
N GLU A 201 5.68 12.77 13.35
CA GLU A 201 5.95 12.05 14.60
C GLU A 201 4.95 10.91 14.86
N PHE A 202 4.51 10.22 13.80
CA PHE A 202 3.60 9.09 13.92
C PHE A 202 4.21 7.96 14.75
N LYS A 203 3.40 7.35 15.62
CA LYS A 203 3.72 6.10 16.30
C LYS A 203 3.59 4.96 15.30
N VAL A 204 4.73 4.47 14.81
CA VAL A 204 4.78 3.40 13.80
C VAL A 204 5.10 2.07 14.47
N ALA A 205 4.34 1.02 14.12
CA ALA A 205 4.65 -0.36 14.48
C ALA A 205 4.90 -1.22 13.25
N GLU A 206 5.73 -2.25 13.43
CA GLU A 206 6.03 -3.25 12.41
C GLU A 206 5.58 -4.65 12.87
N VAL A 207 5.00 -5.41 11.94
CA VAL A 207 4.59 -6.81 12.12
C VAL A 207 5.45 -7.68 11.21
N PRO A 208 6.12 -8.71 11.70
CA PRO A 208 6.94 -9.57 10.86
C PRO A 208 6.08 -10.31 9.83
N THR A 209 6.61 -10.41 8.61
CA THR A 209 6.01 -11.15 7.49
C THR A 209 7.08 -11.87 6.69
N TYR A 210 6.66 -12.80 5.84
CA TYR A 210 7.47 -13.40 4.78
C TYR A 210 6.99 -12.87 3.42
N PHE A 211 7.85 -13.01 2.41
CA PHE A 211 7.58 -12.55 1.06
C PHE A 211 7.71 -13.73 0.11
N ASN A 212 6.57 -14.18 -0.44
CA ASN A 212 6.50 -15.34 -1.31
C ASN A 212 7.21 -15.10 -2.65
N ALA A 213 7.62 -16.17 -3.29
CA ALA A 213 8.06 -16.12 -4.68
C ALA A 213 6.92 -15.54 -5.56
N PRO A 214 7.27 -14.83 -6.64
CA PRO A 214 6.25 -14.30 -7.55
C PRO A 214 5.46 -15.44 -8.20
N THR A 215 4.14 -15.34 -8.18
CA THR A 215 3.22 -16.32 -8.78
C THR A 215 3.22 -16.32 -10.32
N ARG A 216 3.69 -15.24 -10.92
CA ARG A 216 3.94 -15.10 -12.37
C ARG A 216 5.39 -14.69 -12.60
N ASN A 217 5.93 -14.96 -13.79
CA ASN A 217 7.16 -14.35 -14.31
C ASN A 217 6.93 -12.84 -14.57
N SER A 218 6.53 -12.12 -13.55
CA SER A 218 6.51 -10.67 -13.55
C SER A 218 7.96 -10.21 -13.63
N GLY A 219 8.38 -9.71 -14.79
CA GLY A 219 9.71 -9.16 -14.99
C GLY A 219 10.06 -8.21 -13.87
N SER A 220 11.31 -8.23 -13.42
CA SER A 220 11.76 -7.32 -12.38
C SER A 220 11.57 -5.87 -12.84
N PHE A 221 10.66 -5.12 -12.23
CA PHE A 221 10.51 -3.68 -12.48
C PHE A 221 11.69 -2.86 -11.94
N ILE A 222 12.66 -3.50 -11.25
CA ILE A 222 13.87 -2.85 -10.76
C ILE A 222 14.86 -2.77 -11.91
N THR A 223 14.82 -1.64 -12.61
CA THR A 223 15.82 -1.27 -13.62
C THR A 223 16.82 -0.29 -13.03
N PHE A 224 17.96 -0.09 -13.67
CA PHE A 224 18.92 0.95 -13.31
C PHE A 224 18.26 2.34 -13.26
N PHE A 225 17.34 2.62 -14.19
CA PHE A 225 16.56 3.88 -14.19
C PHE A 225 15.65 4.01 -12.95
N THR A 226 15.03 2.95 -12.49
CA THR A 226 14.22 2.95 -11.27
C THR A 226 15.08 3.30 -10.05
N ILE A 227 16.30 2.77 -9.96
CA ILE A 227 17.24 3.08 -8.87
C ILE A 227 17.64 4.56 -8.91
N LEU A 228 17.97 5.09 -10.10
CA LEU A 228 18.31 6.52 -10.25
C LEU A 228 17.13 7.43 -9.87
N GLU A 229 15.92 7.07 -10.28
CA GLU A 229 14.69 7.79 -9.91
C GLU A 229 14.49 7.80 -8.39
N PHE A 230 14.68 6.67 -7.73
CA PHE A 230 14.64 6.59 -6.27
C PHE A 230 15.68 7.50 -5.60
N VAL A 231 16.93 7.47 -6.04
CA VAL A 231 17.99 8.34 -5.50
C VAL A 231 17.66 9.81 -5.71
N LYS A 232 17.22 10.19 -6.91
CA LYS A 232 16.77 11.56 -7.23
C LYS A 232 15.65 12.00 -6.29
N ASN A 233 14.65 11.16 -6.08
CA ASN A 233 13.53 11.44 -5.19
C ASN A 233 13.99 11.55 -3.72
N LEU A 234 14.89 10.69 -3.25
CA LEU A 234 15.48 10.82 -1.90
C LEU A 234 16.14 12.18 -1.69
N ILE A 235 16.94 12.63 -2.64
CA ILE A 235 17.64 13.94 -2.56
C ILE A 235 16.60 15.07 -2.59
N ARG A 236 15.62 15.01 -3.50
CA ARG A 236 14.54 16.00 -3.63
C ARG A 236 13.74 16.12 -2.33
N PHE A 237 13.30 15.00 -1.77
CA PHE A 237 12.54 15.01 -0.52
C PHE A 237 13.37 15.48 0.66
N ARG A 238 14.65 15.10 0.74
CA ARG A 238 15.55 15.58 1.78
C ARG A 238 15.75 17.10 1.73
N SER A 239 15.93 17.66 0.54
CA SER A 239 16.05 19.12 0.37
C SER A 239 14.77 19.85 0.78
N THR A 240 13.60 19.31 0.41
CA THR A 240 12.29 19.91 0.75
C THR A 240 12.04 19.89 2.27
N GLU A 241 12.34 18.77 2.94
CA GLU A 241 12.24 18.63 4.40
C GLU A 241 13.20 19.59 5.12
N PHE A 242 14.42 19.74 4.62
CA PHE A 242 15.41 20.66 5.16
C PHE A 242 14.92 22.12 5.14
N TRP A 243 14.25 22.54 4.06
CA TRP A 243 13.71 23.89 3.94
C TRP A 243 12.45 24.11 4.79
N LYS A 244 11.58 23.09 4.96
CA LYS A 244 10.40 23.19 5.83
C LYS A 244 10.78 23.38 7.31
N LYS A 245 11.85 22.76 7.80
CA LYS A 245 12.33 22.91 9.18
C LYS A 245 13.00 24.26 9.48
N ARG A 246 13.31 25.06 8.46
CA ARG A 246 13.92 26.38 8.60
C ARG A 246 12.93 27.55 8.55
N ARG A 247 11.66 27.28 8.29
CA ARG A 247 10.56 28.23 8.38
C ARG A 247 9.73 27.96 9.63
#